data_81930644e85d8e32304a69c238a8eca0
#
_entry.id   81930644e85d8e32304a69c238a8eca0
#
_cell.length_a   1.000
_cell.length_b   1.000
_cell.length_c   1.000
_cell.angle_alpha   90.00
_cell.angle_beta   90.00
_cell.angle_gamma   90.00
#
_symmetry.space_group_name_H-M   'P 1'
#
loop_
_entity.id
_entity.type
_entity.pdbx_description
1 polymer ?
#
loop_
_entity_poly.entity_id
_entity_poly.type
_entity_poly.pdbx_seq_one_letter_code
_entity_poly.pdbx_strand_id
1 'polypeptide(L)'
;MIKKLFFTLLCTAVCRTISAQLVDPYVPAPENLRARTEFQDAKFGIFLHWGLYSLLGTGEWTMTNRNINYQEYAKLANAFYPHDFDAAEWVSAIKSSGAGYVCFTTRHHDGFSMWDTAQTDYDIVDATPYKQDIVKALSDECSRQGIKLHLYYSLIDWYRDDCPRGRTGLGTGRPGTAISYERYYDFMKRQLTELLTGYDPVGAVWFDGVWDQDQNPDFDWKLRGLYDHIHAIRPACLVGNNHHLVPFEGEDIQIFERDLPGENTAGLSGQEIGRLPLETCQTMNGMWGYKITDLDYKSSKTLIHYLVRAAGRNGNLLLNIGPQPDGKLPATAVERLREMGEWLARYGESI
;
A
#
# COMPACT_ATOMS: atom_id res chain seq x y z
N MET A 1 -22.92 -81.09 7.39
CA MET A 1 -21.52 -80.63 7.28
C MET A 1 -21.51 -79.39 6.38
N ILE A 2 -21.48 -78.20 6.96
CA ILE A 2 -21.51 -76.91 6.25
C ILE A 2 -20.13 -76.29 6.39
N LYS A 3 -19.38 -76.18 5.30
CA LYS A 3 -18.10 -75.48 5.26
C LYS A 3 -18.33 -73.99 5.23
N LYS A 4 -17.88 -73.24 6.26
CA LYS A 4 -17.84 -71.79 6.29
C LYS A 4 -16.56 -71.34 5.52
N LEU A 5 -16.75 -70.58 4.43
CA LEU A 5 -15.70 -69.86 3.73
C LEU A 5 -15.50 -68.52 4.42
N PHE A 6 -14.31 -68.27 4.99
CA PHE A 6 -13.88 -66.97 5.48
C PHE A 6 -13.24 -66.16 4.30
N PHE A 7 -13.86 -65.09 3.92
CA PHE A 7 -13.27 -64.11 2.98
C PHE A 7 -12.54 -63.07 3.84
N THR A 8 -11.23 -63.08 3.76
CA THR A 8 -10.40 -62.04 4.38
C THR A 8 -10.24 -60.87 3.44
N LEU A 9 -10.88 -59.76 3.72
CA LEU A 9 -10.77 -58.54 2.95
C LEU A 9 -9.48 -57.81 3.41
N LEU A 10 -8.45 -57.77 2.53
CA LEU A 10 -7.21 -57.06 2.75
C LEU A 10 -7.42 -55.58 2.36
N CYS A 11 -7.68 -54.70 3.30
CA CYS A 11 -7.72 -53.24 3.09
C CYS A 11 -6.28 -52.74 3.01
N THR A 12 -5.75 -52.50 1.82
CA THR A 12 -4.52 -51.74 1.61
C THR A 12 -4.82 -50.25 1.75
N ALA A 13 -4.54 -49.69 2.91
CA ALA A 13 -4.54 -48.23 3.10
C ALA A 13 -3.34 -47.66 2.32
N VAL A 14 -3.61 -47.00 1.21
CA VAL A 14 -2.63 -46.16 0.52
C VAL A 14 -2.46 -44.90 1.32
N CYS A 15 -1.46 -44.84 2.17
CA CYS A 15 -1.02 -43.62 2.85
C CYS A 15 -0.39 -42.71 1.81
N ARG A 16 -1.15 -41.76 1.25
CA ARG A 16 -0.58 -40.64 0.49
C ARG A 16 0.12 -39.74 1.50
N THR A 17 1.41 -39.88 1.60
CA THR A 17 2.26 -38.85 2.23
C THR A 17 2.18 -37.61 1.37
N ILE A 18 1.36 -36.64 1.80
CA ILE A 18 1.46 -35.27 1.30
C ILE A 18 2.80 -34.76 1.82
N SER A 19 3.81 -34.77 0.96
CA SER A 19 5.05 -34.07 1.21
C SER A 19 4.71 -32.58 1.18
N ALA A 20 4.42 -31.99 2.35
CA ALA A 20 4.46 -30.55 2.48
C ALA A 20 5.90 -30.16 2.13
N GLN A 21 6.09 -29.53 0.97
CA GLN A 21 7.35 -28.85 0.69
C GLN A 21 7.56 -27.86 1.82
N LEU A 22 8.55 -28.14 2.66
CA LEU A 22 9.00 -27.16 3.66
C LEU A 22 9.53 -25.99 2.86
N VAL A 23 8.78 -24.91 2.84
CA VAL A 23 9.25 -23.62 2.29
C VAL A 23 10.36 -23.17 3.23
N ASP A 24 11.54 -22.88 2.68
CA ASP A 24 12.65 -22.40 3.49
C ASP A 24 12.22 -21.10 4.22
N PRO A 25 12.58 -20.94 5.50
CA PRO A 25 12.25 -19.75 6.24
C PRO A 25 12.89 -18.52 5.59
N TYR A 26 12.15 -17.39 5.59
CA TYR A 26 12.69 -16.12 5.06
C TYR A 26 13.88 -15.65 5.91
N VAL A 27 15.01 -15.48 5.26
CA VAL A 27 16.21 -14.90 5.87
C VAL A 27 16.50 -13.57 5.15
N PRO A 28 16.32 -12.42 5.82
CA PRO A 28 16.57 -11.12 5.20
C PRO A 28 18.03 -10.96 4.83
N ALA A 29 18.29 -10.42 3.65
CA ALA A 29 19.63 -10.09 3.19
C ALA A 29 20.27 -8.99 4.06
N PRO A 30 21.61 -8.90 4.14
CA PRO A 30 22.28 -7.83 4.90
C PRO A 30 21.86 -6.42 4.48
N GLU A 31 21.56 -6.22 3.20
CA GLU A 31 21.02 -4.97 2.64
C GLU A 31 19.63 -4.64 3.21
N ASN A 32 18.78 -5.67 3.33
CA ASN A 32 17.45 -5.52 3.92
C ASN A 32 17.54 -5.14 5.41
N LEU A 33 18.42 -5.81 6.16
CA LEU A 33 18.62 -5.48 7.59
C LEU A 33 19.10 -4.05 7.79
N ARG A 34 19.97 -3.53 6.92
CA ARG A 34 20.38 -2.11 6.94
C ARG A 34 19.19 -1.19 6.61
N ALA A 35 18.42 -1.52 5.58
CA ALA A 35 17.25 -0.75 5.20
C ALA A 35 16.19 -0.72 6.32
N ARG A 36 15.97 -1.82 7.06
CA ARG A 36 15.10 -1.84 8.25
C ARG A 36 15.59 -0.86 9.32
N THR A 37 16.90 -0.81 9.57
CA THR A 37 17.48 0.14 10.54
C THR A 37 17.30 1.57 10.07
N GLU A 38 17.63 1.89 8.81
CA GLU A 38 17.43 3.21 8.22
C GLU A 38 15.96 3.64 8.27
N PHE A 39 15.04 2.72 7.98
CA PHE A 39 13.60 2.99 8.06
C PHE A 39 13.16 3.26 9.51
N GLN A 40 13.60 2.46 10.46
CA GLN A 40 13.28 2.65 11.88
C GLN A 40 13.80 3.99 12.42
N ASP A 41 14.94 4.45 11.94
CA ASP A 41 15.54 5.73 12.32
C ASP A 41 14.89 6.93 11.64
N ALA A 42 14.17 6.74 10.55
CA ALA A 42 13.50 7.82 9.81
C ALA A 42 12.36 8.49 10.59
N LYS A 43 11.69 7.77 11.50
CA LYS A 43 10.61 8.21 12.39
C LYS A 43 9.38 8.83 11.72
N PHE A 44 9.53 9.53 10.60
CA PHE A 44 8.47 10.29 9.97
C PHE A 44 8.49 10.14 8.45
N GLY A 45 7.32 9.86 7.87
CA GLY A 45 7.06 9.81 6.45
C GLY A 45 5.73 10.46 6.08
N ILE A 46 5.56 10.78 4.79
CA ILE A 46 4.31 11.33 4.24
C ILE A 46 3.68 10.32 3.31
N PHE A 47 2.40 10.06 3.51
CA PHE A 47 1.57 9.26 2.63
C PHE A 47 0.80 10.17 1.67
N LEU A 48 0.74 9.78 0.40
CA LEU A 48 0.01 10.52 -0.62
C LEU A 48 -1.03 9.60 -1.27
N HIS A 49 -2.32 9.82 -0.96
CA HIS A 49 -3.42 9.12 -1.60
C HIS A 49 -3.95 9.94 -2.75
N TRP A 50 -3.53 9.60 -3.97
CA TRP A 50 -3.91 10.35 -5.17
C TRP A 50 -4.15 9.44 -6.37
N GLY A 51 -5.20 9.74 -7.13
CA GLY A 51 -5.63 8.98 -8.30
C GLY A 51 -6.91 9.57 -8.89
N LEU A 52 -7.59 8.83 -9.77
CA LEU A 52 -8.82 9.25 -10.43
C LEU A 52 -9.92 9.66 -9.44
N TYR A 53 -9.98 9.03 -8.28
CA TYR A 53 -10.95 9.34 -7.22
C TYR A 53 -10.89 10.80 -6.74
N SER A 54 -9.74 11.47 -6.87
CA SER A 54 -9.61 12.89 -6.49
C SER A 54 -10.54 13.80 -7.29
N LEU A 55 -10.82 13.46 -8.57
CA LEU A 55 -11.75 14.22 -9.42
C LEU A 55 -13.16 14.29 -8.85
N LEU A 56 -13.60 13.24 -8.15
CA LEU A 56 -14.94 13.20 -7.56
C LEU A 56 -15.02 13.93 -6.21
N GLY A 57 -13.88 14.24 -5.59
CA GLY A 57 -13.80 15.01 -4.34
C GLY A 57 -14.56 14.40 -3.18
N THR A 58 -14.64 13.06 -3.12
CA THR A 58 -15.40 12.33 -2.08
C THR A 58 -14.62 11.21 -1.40
N GLY A 59 -13.30 11.20 -1.60
CA GLY A 59 -12.40 10.22 -1.03
C GLY A 59 -12.12 9.04 -1.97
N GLU A 60 -11.17 8.22 -1.60
CA GLU A 60 -10.60 7.12 -2.40
C GLU A 60 -11.55 5.93 -2.59
N TRP A 61 -12.50 5.75 -1.69
CA TRP A 61 -13.50 4.67 -1.73
C TRP A 61 -14.76 5.01 -2.54
N THR A 62 -14.78 6.14 -3.24
CA THR A 62 -15.98 6.66 -3.90
C THR A 62 -16.60 5.69 -4.91
N MET A 63 -15.75 4.94 -5.65
CA MET A 63 -16.21 3.97 -6.64
C MET A 63 -17.10 2.89 -6.02
N THR A 64 -16.64 2.24 -4.95
CA THR A 64 -17.41 1.18 -4.28
C THR A 64 -18.52 1.73 -3.39
N ASN A 65 -18.28 2.82 -2.64
CA ASN A 65 -19.26 3.39 -1.73
C ASN A 65 -20.52 3.94 -2.44
N ARG A 66 -20.37 4.34 -3.70
CA ARG A 66 -21.46 4.86 -4.53
C ARG A 66 -21.92 3.88 -5.60
N ASN A 67 -21.40 2.66 -5.62
CA ASN A 67 -21.69 1.64 -6.62
C ASN A 67 -21.55 2.19 -8.06
N ILE A 68 -20.49 2.97 -8.31
CA ILE A 68 -20.24 3.50 -9.65
C ILE A 68 -19.79 2.34 -10.53
N ASN A 69 -20.47 2.20 -11.69
CA ASN A 69 -20.07 1.17 -12.65
C ASN A 69 -18.59 1.32 -13.03
N TYR A 70 -17.84 0.21 -13.04
CA TYR A 70 -16.40 0.24 -13.24
C TYR A 70 -15.96 0.85 -14.58
N GLN A 71 -16.76 0.66 -15.65
CA GLN A 71 -16.49 1.25 -16.97
C GLN A 71 -16.82 2.75 -16.99
N GLU A 72 -17.87 3.18 -16.27
CA GLU A 72 -18.20 4.61 -16.14
C GLU A 72 -17.16 5.32 -15.26
N TYR A 73 -16.70 4.66 -14.20
CA TYR A 73 -15.61 5.19 -13.37
C TYR A 73 -14.31 5.36 -14.17
N ALA A 74 -13.95 4.39 -14.99
CA ALA A 74 -12.75 4.45 -15.83
C ALA A 74 -12.73 5.66 -16.79
N LYS A 75 -13.91 6.18 -17.19
CA LYS A 75 -14.00 7.39 -18.03
C LYS A 75 -13.46 8.65 -17.35
N LEU A 76 -13.31 8.64 -16.01
CA LEU A 76 -12.66 9.73 -15.28
C LEU A 76 -11.24 9.99 -15.77
N ALA A 77 -10.56 8.97 -16.28
CA ALA A 77 -9.24 9.11 -16.88
C ALA A 77 -9.22 10.17 -17.99
N ASN A 78 -10.29 10.29 -18.80
CA ASN A 78 -10.40 11.29 -19.86
C ASN A 78 -10.41 12.75 -19.34
N ALA A 79 -10.69 12.95 -18.05
CA ALA A 79 -10.72 14.27 -17.42
C ALA A 79 -9.55 14.47 -16.44
N PHE A 80 -8.70 13.46 -16.23
CA PHE A 80 -7.58 13.57 -15.31
C PHE A 80 -6.42 14.30 -15.97
N TYR A 81 -6.31 15.59 -15.67
CA TYR A 81 -5.30 16.47 -16.19
C TYR A 81 -4.75 17.38 -15.09
N PRO A 82 -3.87 16.88 -14.23
CA PRO A 82 -3.33 17.61 -13.09
C PRO A 82 -2.28 18.64 -13.53
N HIS A 83 -2.74 19.75 -14.08
CA HIS A 83 -1.91 20.77 -14.73
C HIS A 83 -1.02 21.55 -13.76
N ASP A 84 -1.33 21.52 -12.47
CA ASP A 84 -0.57 22.21 -11.43
C ASP A 84 0.31 21.23 -10.61
N PHE A 85 0.44 19.97 -11.06
CA PHE A 85 1.34 19.02 -10.40
C PHE A 85 2.81 19.41 -10.63
N ASP A 86 3.53 19.59 -9.52
CA ASP A 86 4.96 19.82 -9.50
C ASP A 86 5.62 18.91 -8.45
N ALA A 87 6.35 17.90 -8.92
CA ALA A 87 7.02 16.94 -8.06
C ALA A 87 8.10 17.61 -7.17
N ALA A 88 8.77 18.65 -7.69
CA ALA A 88 9.78 19.37 -6.92
C ALA A 88 9.16 20.14 -5.75
N GLU A 89 8.01 20.78 -5.97
CA GLU A 89 7.26 21.45 -4.92
C GLU A 89 6.77 20.45 -3.86
N TRP A 90 6.19 19.32 -4.29
CA TRP A 90 5.72 18.28 -3.37
C TRP A 90 6.85 17.74 -2.49
N VAL A 91 7.94 17.28 -3.11
CA VAL A 91 9.06 16.67 -2.39
C VAL A 91 9.77 17.69 -1.50
N SER A 92 9.86 18.96 -1.93
CA SER A 92 10.42 20.05 -1.10
C SER A 92 9.56 20.31 0.13
N ALA A 93 8.24 20.38 0.00
CA ALA A 93 7.33 20.54 1.13
C ALA A 93 7.43 19.36 2.10
N ILE A 94 7.49 18.13 1.58
CA ILE A 94 7.66 16.91 2.38
C ILE A 94 9.00 16.92 3.13
N LYS A 95 10.10 17.20 2.42
CA LYS A 95 11.43 17.26 3.04
C LYS A 95 11.52 18.34 4.11
N SER A 96 10.95 19.51 3.85
CA SER A 96 10.95 20.63 4.80
C SER A 96 10.17 20.31 6.08
N SER A 97 9.25 19.36 6.05
CA SER A 97 8.52 18.87 7.23
C SER A 97 9.37 18.00 8.17
N GLY A 98 10.58 17.61 7.74
CA GLY A 98 11.44 16.67 8.45
C GLY A 98 11.17 15.19 8.12
N ALA A 99 10.29 14.91 7.16
CA ALA A 99 10.03 13.53 6.73
C ALA A 99 11.22 12.95 5.95
N GLY A 100 11.56 11.69 6.23
CA GLY A 100 12.65 10.94 5.60
C GLY A 100 12.21 10.12 4.38
N TYR A 101 10.92 9.90 4.21
CA TYR A 101 10.38 9.14 3.09
C TYR A 101 8.98 9.60 2.71
N VAL A 102 8.57 9.26 1.48
CA VAL A 102 7.20 9.43 0.98
C VAL A 102 6.66 8.08 0.52
N CYS A 103 5.42 7.76 0.88
CA CYS A 103 4.69 6.62 0.35
C CYS A 103 3.61 7.13 -0.59
N PHE A 104 3.61 6.66 -1.84
CA PHE A 104 2.68 7.12 -2.88
C PHE A 104 1.78 5.99 -3.36
N THR A 105 0.48 6.24 -3.48
CA THR A 105 -0.46 5.27 -4.06
C THR A 105 -0.21 5.10 -5.56
N THR A 106 0.71 4.22 -5.91
CA THR A 106 1.03 3.93 -7.32
C THR A 106 -0.16 3.28 -8.03
N ARG A 107 -0.90 2.43 -7.33
CA ARG A 107 -2.16 1.85 -7.76
C ARG A 107 -3.04 1.56 -6.55
N HIS A 108 -4.18 2.26 -6.44
CA HIS A 108 -5.18 2.03 -5.39
C HIS A 108 -6.20 0.96 -5.83
N HIS A 109 -7.23 0.69 -5.01
CA HIS A 109 -8.23 -0.35 -5.25
C HIS A 109 -9.06 -0.16 -6.53
N ASP A 110 -9.11 1.06 -7.09
CA ASP A 110 -9.77 1.33 -8.36
C ASP A 110 -9.00 0.79 -9.59
N GLY A 111 -7.81 0.25 -9.37
CA GLY A 111 -6.98 -0.40 -10.38
C GLY A 111 -6.25 0.54 -11.33
N PHE A 112 -6.38 1.87 -11.16
CA PHE A 112 -5.71 2.84 -12.00
C PHE A 112 -4.23 2.98 -11.64
N SER A 113 -3.36 2.82 -12.64
CA SER A 113 -1.91 2.90 -12.45
C SER A 113 -1.39 4.33 -12.68
N MET A 114 -0.66 4.89 -11.71
CA MET A 114 -0.14 6.26 -11.76
C MET A 114 1.26 6.34 -12.42
N TRP A 115 1.65 5.32 -13.16
CA TRP A 115 2.91 5.25 -13.94
C TRP A 115 2.66 4.65 -15.32
N ASP A 116 3.62 4.79 -16.22
CA ASP A 116 3.64 4.23 -17.57
C ASP A 116 3.90 2.71 -17.48
N THR A 117 2.83 1.92 -17.43
CA THR A 117 2.92 0.45 -17.29
C THR A 117 2.62 -0.26 -18.60
N ALA A 118 3.50 -1.16 -19.01
CA ALA A 118 3.25 -2.00 -20.18
C ALA A 118 2.20 -3.13 -19.94
N GLN A 119 1.59 -3.20 -18.73
CA GLN A 119 0.71 -4.31 -18.36
C GLN A 119 -0.77 -4.01 -18.59
N THR A 120 -1.15 -2.76 -18.78
CA THR A 120 -2.53 -2.32 -19.00
C THR A 120 -2.54 -0.91 -19.58
N ASP A 121 -3.50 -0.60 -20.44
CA ASP A 121 -3.75 0.77 -20.94
C ASP A 121 -4.55 1.61 -19.93
N TYR A 122 -4.92 1.05 -18.77
CA TYR A 122 -5.62 1.76 -17.70
C TYR A 122 -4.60 2.41 -16.74
N ASP A 123 -3.86 3.35 -17.28
CA ASP A 123 -2.80 4.09 -16.58
C ASP A 123 -2.80 5.56 -16.96
N ILE A 124 -1.97 6.33 -16.28
CA ILE A 124 -1.92 7.78 -16.42
C ILE A 124 -1.38 8.25 -17.77
N VAL A 125 -0.53 7.47 -18.41
CA VAL A 125 0.08 7.83 -19.70
C VAL A 125 -0.88 7.47 -20.85
N ASP A 126 -1.43 6.26 -20.85
CA ASP A 126 -2.25 5.77 -21.95
C ASP A 126 -3.69 6.26 -21.87
N ALA A 127 -4.31 6.25 -20.70
CA ALA A 127 -5.73 6.57 -20.53
C ALA A 127 -6.05 8.06 -20.36
N THR A 128 -5.06 8.90 -20.00
CA THR A 128 -5.36 10.32 -19.67
C THR A 128 -4.83 11.31 -20.73
N PRO A 129 -5.38 12.51 -20.81
CA PRO A 129 -4.80 13.58 -21.62
C PRO A 129 -3.48 14.14 -21.04
N TYR A 130 -3.15 13.82 -19.80
CA TYR A 130 -1.93 14.32 -19.13
C TYR A 130 -0.64 13.73 -19.71
N LYS A 131 -0.65 12.44 -20.06
CA LYS A 131 0.44 11.77 -20.78
C LYS A 131 1.82 11.81 -20.11
N GLN A 132 1.88 11.94 -18.78
CA GLN A 132 3.13 11.98 -18.05
C GLN A 132 3.09 11.00 -16.88
N ASP A 133 4.20 10.32 -16.63
CA ASP A 133 4.39 9.36 -15.56
C ASP A 133 4.63 10.09 -14.22
N ILE A 134 3.65 10.04 -13.32
CA ILE A 134 3.71 10.67 -12.00
C ILE A 134 4.73 9.98 -11.09
N VAL A 135 4.79 8.65 -11.14
CA VAL A 135 5.75 7.89 -10.32
C VAL A 135 7.17 8.22 -10.75
N LYS A 136 7.41 8.38 -12.06
CA LYS A 136 8.72 8.79 -12.58
C LYS A 136 9.11 10.18 -12.09
N ALA A 137 8.21 11.14 -12.17
CA ALA A 137 8.47 12.50 -11.71
C ALA A 137 8.78 12.55 -10.20
N LEU A 138 8.01 11.81 -9.39
CA LEU A 138 8.26 11.71 -7.94
C LEU A 138 9.57 10.98 -7.64
N SER A 139 9.87 9.90 -8.36
CA SER A 139 11.09 9.11 -8.20
C SER A 139 12.33 9.94 -8.47
N ASP A 140 12.37 10.66 -9.60
CA ASP A 140 13.49 11.52 -9.98
C ASP A 140 13.72 12.62 -8.93
N GLU A 141 12.64 13.21 -8.46
CA GLU A 141 12.72 14.29 -7.50
C GLU A 141 13.10 13.80 -6.10
N CYS A 142 12.59 12.65 -5.67
CA CYS A 142 13.00 11.99 -4.43
C CYS A 142 14.49 11.65 -4.45
N SER A 143 14.98 11.13 -5.58
CA SER A 143 16.42 10.88 -5.78
C SER A 143 17.25 12.16 -5.67
N ARG A 144 16.82 13.24 -6.34
CA ARG A 144 17.49 14.53 -6.33
C ARG A 144 17.55 15.16 -4.94
N GLN A 145 16.50 15.02 -4.15
CA GLN A 145 16.40 15.60 -2.81
C GLN A 145 16.86 14.67 -1.68
N GLY A 146 17.18 13.40 -1.97
CA GLY A 146 17.67 12.42 -0.99
C GLY A 146 16.57 11.92 -0.05
N ILE A 147 15.34 11.75 -0.55
CA ILE A 147 14.20 11.15 0.15
C ILE A 147 13.92 9.77 -0.43
N LYS A 148 13.56 8.78 0.40
CA LYS A 148 13.14 7.46 -0.09
C LYS A 148 11.69 7.51 -0.62
N LEU A 149 11.45 6.82 -1.73
CA LEU A 149 10.12 6.61 -2.29
C LEU A 149 9.63 5.20 -1.90
N HIS A 150 8.49 5.14 -1.20
CA HIS A 150 7.76 3.91 -0.93
C HIS A 150 6.56 3.83 -1.87
N LEU A 151 6.26 2.63 -2.35
CA LEU A 151 5.23 2.40 -3.34
C LEU A 151 4.05 1.66 -2.70
N TYR A 152 2.94 2.37 -2.45
CA TYR A 152 1.70 1.69 -2.09
C TYR A 152 1.15 0.95 -3.32
N TYR A 153 0.82 -0.30 -3.14
CA TYR A 153 0.28 -1.16 -4.19
C TYR A 153 -0.89 -1.99 -3.64
N SER A 154 -2.07 -1.76 -4.18
CA SER A 154 -3.27 -2.52 -3.81
C SER A 154 -3.25 -3.94 -4.35
N LEU A 155 -3.56 -4.92 -3.48
CA LEU A 155 -3.86 -6.30 -3.88
C LEU A 155 -5.25 -6.41 -4.51
N ILE A 156 -6.16 -5.47 -4.19
CA ILE A 156 -7.50 -5.40 -4.75
C ILE A 156 -7.47 -4.63 -6.07
N ASP A 157 -8.34 -5.00 -7.00
CA ASP A 157 -8.59 -4.27 -8.23
C ASP A 157 -10.10 -4.32 -8.57
N TRP A 158 -10.76 -3.17 -8.47
CA TRP A 158 -12.19 -3.07 -8.80
C TRP A 158 -12.46 -2.89 -10.29
N TYR A 159 -11.41 -2.81 -11.11
CA TYR A 159 -11.53 -2.64 -12.57
C TYR A 159 -11.31 -3.96 -13.32
N ARG A 160 -10.25 -4.72 -12.99
CA ARG A 160 -9.87 -5.94 -13.70
C ARG A 160 -10.81 -7.10 -13.40
N ASP A 161 -11.22 -7.81 -14.43
CA ASP A 161 -12.13 -8.98 -14.35
C ASP A 161 -11.45 -10.24 -13.78
N ASP A 162 -10.11 -10.34 -13.86
CA ASP A 162 -9.33 -11.46 -13.33
C ASP A 162 -8.90 -11.28 -11.86
N CYS A 163 -9.14 -10.10 -11.25
CA CYS A 163 -8.99 -9.93 -9.81
C CYS A 163 -10.13 -10.66 -9.08
N PRO A 164 -9.83 -11.44 -8.02
CA PRO A 164 -10.85 -12.13 -7.24
C PRO A 164 -11.89 -11.16 -6.68
N ARG A 165 -13.13 -11.61 -6.59
CA ARG A 165 -14.16 -10.86 -5.86
C ARG A 165 -13.98 -11.11 -4.37
N GLY A 166 -13.82 -10.03 -3.64
CA GLY A 166 -13.87 -10.02 -2.19
C GLY A 166 -15.14 -9.38 -1.68
N ARG A 167 -15.07 -8.78 -0.49
CA ARG A 167 -16.18 -8.08 0.17
C ARG A 167 -16.41 -6.65 -0.34
N THR A 168 -15.51 -6.11 -1.15
CA THR A 168 -15.59 -4.73 -1.70
C THR A 168 -15.78 -4.72 -3.21
N GLY A 169 -16.18 -3.58 -3.77
CA GLY A 169 -16.40 -3.43 -5.20
C GLY A 169 -17.59 -4.21 -5.76
N LEU A 170 -18.45 -4.79 -4.92
CA LEU A 170 -19.55 -5.68 -5.35
C LEU A 170 -20.60 -4.95 -6.20
N GLY A 171 -20.88 -3.69 -5.90
CA GLY A 171 -21.89 -2.88 -6.61
C GLY A 171 -21.37 -2.20 -7.88
N THR A 172 -20.10 -2.39 -8.27
CA THR A 172 -19.49 -1.70 -9.42
C THR A 172 -19.85 -2.29 -10.77
N GLY A 173 -20.56 -3.42 -10.80
CA GLY A 173 -20.91 -4.11 -12.05
C GLY A 173 -19.75 -4.82 -12.73
N ARG A 174 -18.59 -4.88 -12.11
CA ARG A 174 -17.45 -5.66 -12.61
C ARG A 174 -17.83 -7.14 -12.73
N PRO A 175 -17.57 -7.81 -13.86
CA PRO A 175 -17.86 -9.22 -14.01
C PRO A 175 -17.13 -10.04 -12.96
N GLY A 176 -17.85 -10.90 -12.28
CA GLY A 176 -17.26 -11.89 -11.37
C GLY A 176 -17.05 -13.16 -12.14
N THR A 177 -16.06 -13.21 -12.98
CA THR A 177 -15.78 -14.39 -13.74
C THR A 177 -14.88 -15.35 -12.96
N ALA A 178 -15.02 -16.66 -13.26
CA ALA A 178 -14.12 -17.70 -12.79
C ALA A 178 -12.77 -17.64 -13.54
N ILE A 179 -12.25 -16.44 -13.78
CA ILE A 179 -10.93 -16.26 -14.39
C ILE A 179 -9.91 -16.64 -13.33
N SER A 180 -8.88 -17.35 -13.76
CA SER A 180 -7.85 -17.85 -12.89
C SER A 180 -7.12 -16.68 -12.19
N TYR A 181 -7.05 -16.70 -10.87
CA TYR A 181 -6.25 -15.79 -10.06
C TYR A 181 -4.79 -15.73 -10.53
N GLU A 182 -4.27 -16.79 -11.13
CA GLU A 182 -2.91 -16.84 -11.69
C GLU A 182 -2.62 -15.70 -12.67
N ARG A 183 -3.60 -15.35 -13.53
CA ARG A 183 -3.42 -14.22 -14.48
C ARG A 183 -3.26 -12.89 -13.75
N TYR A 184 -4.07 -12.66 -12.72
CA TYR A 184 -3.98 -11.47 -11.91
C TYR A 184 -2.67 -11.45 -11.09
N TYR A 185 -2.30 -12.58 -10.52
CA TYR A 185 -1.05 -12.74 -9.79
C TYR A 185 0.17 -12.46 -10.67
N ASP A 186 0.22 -12.99 -11.89
CA ASP A 186 1.27 -12.71 -12.86
C ASP A 186 1.27 -11.24 -13.30
N PHE A 187 0.09 -10.63 -13.45
CA PHE A 187 -0.02 -9.19 -13.72
C PHE A 187 0.61 -8.36 -12.59
N MET A 188 0.28 -8.64 -11.33
CA MET A 188 0.88 -7.95 -10.19
C MET A 188 2.41 -8.11 -10.17
N LYS A 189 2.93 -9.32 -10.40
CA LYS A 189 4.38 -9.56 -10.44
C LYS A 189 5.07 -8.76 -11.54
N ARG A 190 4.49 -8.66 -12.73
CA ARG A 190 5.05 -7.86 -13.82
C ARG A 190 5.03 -6.37 -13.50
N GLN A 191 3.94 -5.84 -12.94
CA GLN A 191 3.88 -4.45 -12.50
C GLN A 191 4.89 -4.15 -11.39
N LEU A 192 5.04 -5.03 -10.41
CA LEU A 192 6.06 -4.90 -9.37
C LEU A 192 7.48 -4.95 -9.96
N THR A 193 7.72 -5.77 -10.97
CA THR A 193 9.01 -5.79 -11.68
C THR A 193 9.30 -4.42 -12.31
N GLU A 194 8.34 -3.82 -13.02
CA GLU A 194 8.48 -2.48 -13.60
C GLU A 194 8.82 -1.44 -12.52
N LEU A 195 8.04 -1.41 -11.45
CA LEU A 195 8.21 -0.45 -10.36
C LEU A 195 9.57 -0.60 -9.64
N LEU A 196 10.05 -1.82 -9.47
CA LEU A 196 11.31 -2.08 -8.75
C LEU A 196 12.55 -1.92 -9.63
N THR A 197 12.42 -1.97 -10.96
CA THR A 197 13.54 -1.86 -11.89
C THR A 197 13.61 -0.52 -12.62
N GLY A 198 12.48 0.16 -12.77
CA GLY A 198 12.36 1.40 -13.54
C GLY A 198 12.51 2.69 -12.72
N TYR A 199 12.42 2.59 -11.39
CA TYR A 199 12.36 3.76 -10.50
C TYR A 199 13.36 3.68 -9.34
N ASP A 200 13.94 4.82 -8.95
CA ASP A 200 14.84 5.00 -7.81
C ASP A 200 14.56 6.34 -7.10
N PRO A 201 14.67 6.41 -5.79
CA PRO A 201 15.14 5.43 -4.81
C PRO A 201 13.98 4.68 -4.14
N VAL A 202 13.56 3.54 -4.68
CA VAL A 202 12.50 2.74 -4.04
C VAL A 202 13.01 2.10 -2.75
N GLY A 203 12.39 2.49 -1.63
CA GLY A 203 12.73 1.99 -0.29
C GLY A 203 11.82 0.86 0.20
N ALA A 204 10.54 0.86 -0.19
CA ALA A 204 9.59 -0.16 0.22
C ALA A 204 8.45 -0.35 -0.79
N VAL A 205 7.82 -1.52 -0.74
CA VAL A 205 6.47 -1.76 -1.25
C VAL A 205 5.51 -1.89 -0.07
N TRP A 206 4.44 -1.11 -0.10
CA TRP A 206 3.40 -1.03 0.91
C TRP A 206 2.11 -1.64 0.36
N PHE A 207 1.79 -2.87 0.76
CA PHE A 207 0.59 -3.57 0.30
C PHE A 207 -0.63 -3.25 1.15
N ASP A 208 -1.80 -3.39 0.51
CA ASP A 208 -3.09 -3.26 1.15
C ASP A 208 -4.14 -4.16 0.47
N GLY A 209 -5.15 -4.57 1.22
CA GLY A 209 -6.31 -5.26 0.66
C GLY A 209 -6.40 -6.76 0.95
N VAL A 210 -5.49 -7.35 1.71
CA VAL A 210 -5.59 -8.77 2.13
C VAL A 210 -6.96 -9.07 2.75
N TRP A 211 -7.43 -8.17 3.59
CA TRP A 211 -8.69 -8.22 4.33
C TRP A 211 -9.95 -8.30 3.43
N ASP A 212 -9.83 -8.01 2.13
CA ASP A 212 -10.98 -8.12 1.21
C ASP A 212 -11.46 -9.57 1.03
N GLN A 213 -10.60 -10.54 1.31
CA GLN A 213 -10.89 -11.99 1.23
C GLN A 213 -11.16 -12.64 2.60
N ASP A 214 -11.33 -11.89 3.68
CA ASP A 214 -11.54 -12.43 5.04
C ASP A 214 -12.73 -13.39 5.15
N GLN A 215 -13.71 -13.26 4.25
CA GLN A 215 -14.88 -14.14 4.19
C GLN A 215 -14.67 -15.39 3.32
N ASN A 216 -13.51 -15.53 2.72
CA ASN A 216 -13.13 -16.63 1.84
C ASN A 216 -11.86 -17.34 2.38
N PRO A 217 -11.99 -18.18 3.40
CA PRO A 217 -10.85 -18.79 4.09
C PRO A 217 -10.02 -19.74 3.20
N ASP A 218 -10.57 -20.20 2.08
CA ASP A 218 -9.87 -21.07 1.15
C ASP A 218 -9.06 -20.29 0.10
N PHE A 219 -9.17 -18.96 0.08
CA PHE A 219 -8.45 -18.11 -0.86
C PHE A 219 -7.04 -17.79 -0.34
N ASP A 220 -6.04 -18.06 -1.17
CA ASP A 220 -4.64 -17.74 -0.89
C ASP A 220 -4.14 -16.64 -1.84
N TRP A 221 -3.77 -15.47 -1.28
CA TRP A 221 -3.12 -14.39 -2.00
C TRP A 221 -1.72 -14.74 -2.53
N LYS A 222 -1.14 -15.86 -2.10
CA LYS A 222 0.24 -16.27 -2.43
C LYS A 222 1.28 -15.19 -2.10
N LEU A 223 1.07 -14.51 -0.97
CA LEU A 223 1.86 -13.34 -0.57
C LEU A 223 3.35 -13.65 -0.49
N ARG A 224 3.73 -14.82 0.06
CA ARG A 224 5.13 -15.23 0.13
C ARG A 224 5.83 -15.14 -1.23
N GLY A 225 5.17 -15.60 -2.30
CA GLY A 225 5.73 -15.54 -3.65
C GLY A 225 5.85 -14.11 -4.21
N LEU A 226 4.99 -13.16 -3.79
CA LEU A 226 5.14 -11.74 -4.11
C LEU A 226 6.32 -11.12 -3.34
N TYR A 227 6.47 -11.42 -2.05
CA TYR A 227 7.54 -10.91 -1.21
C TYR A 227 8.91 -11.44 -1.66
N ASP A 228 9.03 -12.73 -1.93
CA ASP A 228 10.23 -13.34 -2.49
C ASP A 228 10.61 -12.73 -3.85
N HIS A 229 9.61 -12.42 -4.69
CA HIS A 229 9.84 -11.75 -5.96
C HIS A 229 10.41 -10.33 -5.80
N ILE A 230 9.90 -9.56 -4.85
CA ILE A 230 10.41 -8.21 -4.52
C ILE A 230 11.85 -8.30 -4.03
N HIS A 231 12.11 -9.16 -3.04
CA HIS A 231 13.44 -9.32 -2.45
C HIS A 231 14.47 -9.87 -3.44
N ALA A 232 14.04 -10.72 -4.40
CA ALA A 232 14.92 -11.21 -5.46
C ALA A 232 15.35 -10.11 -6.44
N ILE A 233 14.46 -9.16 -6.75
CA ILE A 233 14.76 -8.02 -7.64
C ILE A 233 15.57 -6.96 -6.90
N ARG A 234 15.15 -6.60 -5.68
CA ARG A 234 15.75 -5.52 -4.89
C ARG A 234 15.86 -5.96 -3.42
N PRO A 235 16.96 -6.61 -3.04
CA PRO A 235 17.12 -7.16 -1.68
C PRO A 235 16.98 -6.14 -0.54
N ALA A 236 17.29 -4.86 -0.80
CA ALA A 236 17.12 -3.77 0.17
C ALA A 236 15.69 -3.21 0.25
N CYS A 237 14.80 -3.58 -0.68
CA CYS A 237 13.43 -3.10 -0.66
C CYS A 237 12.67 -3.74 0.51
N LEU A 238 12.05 -2.91 1.34
CA LEU A 238 11.23 -3.38 2.45
C LEU A 238 9.83 -3.75 1.97
N VAL A 239 9.22 -4.72 2.62
CA VAL A 239 7.82 -5.12 2.40
C VAL A 239 7.01 -4.85 3.65
N GLY A 240 5.98 -4.04 3.52
CA GLY A 240 4.93 -3.84 4.53
C GLY A 240 3.57 -4.21 3.95
N ASN A 241 2.65 -4.70 4.78
CA ASN A 241 1.31 -5.05 4.34
C ASN A 241 0.27 -4.71 5.41
N ASN A 242 -0.72 -3.91 5.02
CA ASN A 242 -1.81 -3.44 5.90
C ASN A 242 -2.95 -4.47 5.99
N HIS A 243 -2.65 -5.64 6.50
CA HIS A 243 -3.64 -6.71 6.67
C HIS A 243 -4.25 -6.77 8.07
N HIS A 244 -3.81 -5.93 9.00
CA HIS A 244 -4.30 -5.82 10.39
C HIS A 244 -4.02 -7.07 11.26
N LEU A 245 -3.10 -7.92 10.85
CA LEU A 245 -2.67 -9.14 11.55
C LEU A 245 -1.19 -9.04 11.95
N VAL A 246 -0.71 -10.00 12.72
CA VAL A 246 0.73 -10.16 12.95
C VAL A 246 1.44 -10.37 11.61
N PRO A 247 2.68 -9.85 11.44
CA PRO A 247 3.39 -9.94 10.18
C PRO A 247 3.52 -11.36 9.65
N PHE A 248 3.33 -11.50 8.34
CA PHE A 248 3.58 -12.74 7.63
C PHE A 248 5.07 -12.89 7.30
N GLU A 249 5.47 -14.10 7.04
CA GLU A 249 6.86 -14.39 6.68
C GLU A 249 7.24 -13.70 5.35
N GLY A 250 8.34 -12.96 5.37
CA GLY A 250 8.81 -12.13 4.26
C GLY A 250 8.46 -10.65 4.39
N GLU A 251 7.70 -10.24 5.40
CA GLU A 251 7.48 -8.83 5.71
C GLU A 251 8.64 -8.23 6.52
N ASP A 252 8.84 -6.92 6.32
CA ASP A 252 9.93 -6.15 6.91
C ASP A 252 9.42 -5.02 7.82
N ILE A 253 8.15 -4.64 7.67
CA ILE A 253 7.49 -3.57 8.41
C ILE A 253 6.18 -4.10 8.97
N GLN A 254 5.93 -3.85 10.26
CA GLN A 254 4.62 -4.10 10.87
C GLN A 254 3.81 -2.80 10.90
N ILE A 255 2.62 -2.83 10.29
CA ILE A 255 1.78 -1.66 10.06
C ILE A 255 0.59 -1.64 11.02
N PHE A 256 0.30 -0.44 11.56
CA PHE A 256 -0.85 -0.15 12.41
C PHE A 256 -1.65 0.99 11.78
N GLU A 257 -2.87 0.71 11.33
CA GLU A 257 -3.71 1.74 10.71
C GLU A 257 -4.49 2.52 11.75
N ARG A 258 -4.37 3.86 11.72
CA ARG A 258 -5.08 4.83 12.59
C ARG A 258 -4.78 4.73 14.07
N ASP A 259 -4.15 3.67 14.52
CA ASP A 259 -3.76 3.45 15.91
C ASP A 259 -2.24 3.45 16.06
N LEU A 260 -1.76 3.80 17.24
CA LEU A 260 -0.36 3.61 17.58
C LEU A 260 -0.09 2.14 17.92
N PRO A 261 1.15 1.65 17.77
CA PRO A 261 1.50 0.29 18.17
C PRO A 261 1.05 -0.02 19.61
N GLY A 262 0.26 -1.10 19.76
CA GLY A 262 -0.32 -1.51 21.05
C GLY A 262 -1.62 -0.79 21.43
N GLU A 263 -2.18 0.06 20.59
CA GLU A 263 -3.54 0.59 20.70
C GLU A 263 -4.47 -0.09 19.69
N ASN A 264 -5.76 -0.10 19.98
CA ASN A 264 -6.80 -0.58 19.07
C ASN A 264 -8.09 0.26 19.23
N THR A 265 -7.94 1.57 19.18
CA THR A 265 -9.04 2.53 19.33
C THR A 265 -9.89 2.60 18.05
N ALA A 266 -9.23 2.51 16.90
CA ALA A 266 -9.89 2.45 15.59
C ALA A 266 -10.49 1.06 15.29
N GLY A 267 -10.09 0.04 16.04
CA GLY A 267 -10.56 -1.34 15.86
C GLY A 267 -9.86 -2.11 14.74
N LEU A 268 -8.78 -1.56 14.19
CA LEU A 268 -8.03 -2.14 13.07
C LEU A 268 -6.65 -2.70 13.47
N SER A 269 -6.20 -2.46 14.71
CA SER A 269 -4.83 -2.71 15.15
C SER A 269 -4.72 -3.61 16.39
N GLY A 270 -5.59 -4.61 16.50
CA GLY A 270 -5.62 -5.56 17.62
C GLY A 270 -4.49 -6.59 17.62
N GLN A 271 -3.54 -6.49 16.71
CA GLN A 271 -2.39 -7.38 16.58
C GLN A 271 -1.34 -7.16 17.68
N GLU A 272 -0.64 -8.22 18.04
CA GLU A 272 0.51 -8.13 18.95
C GLU A 272 1.70 -7.42 18.27
N ILE A 273 2.47 -6.66 19.07
CA ILE A 273 3.70 -6.01 18.58
C ILE A 273 4.78 -7.08 18.38
N GLY A 274 5.29 -7.18 17.15
CA GLY A 274 6.38 -8.07 16.75
C GLY A 274 7.76 -7.46 16.96
N ARG A 275 8.73 -7.99 16.20
CA ARG A 275 10.14 -7.54 16.24
C ARG A 275 10.56 -6.72 15.03
N LEU A 276 9.67 -6.56 14.06
CA LEU A 276 9.93 -5.75 12.87
C LEU A 276 9.87 -4.25 13.20
N PRO A 277 10.49 -3.40 12.41
CA PRO A 277 10.21 -1.96 12.43
C PRO A 277 8.72 -1.69 12.38
N LEU A 278 8.26 -0.75 13.20
CA LEU A 278 6.84 -0.42 13.36
C LEU A 278 6.50 0.84 12.58
N GLU A 279 5.33 0.85 11.95
CA GLU A 279 4.78 2.04 11.32
C GLU A 279 3.31 2.20 11.70
N THR A 280 2.91 3.43 12.04
CA THR A 280 1.51 3.81 12.15
C THR A 280 1.15 4.80 11.06
N CYS A 281 0.08 4.54 10.32
CA CYS A 281 -0.42 5.51 9.34
C CYS A 281 -1.66 6.25 9.87
N GLN A 282 -1.70 7.56 9.64
CA GLN A 282 -2.74 8.46 10.13
C GLN A 282 -3.06 9.55 9.11
N THR A 283 -4.29 10.03 9.08
CA THR A 283 -4.72 11.11 8.21
C THR A 283 -4.56 12.48 8.87
N MET A 284 -4.28 13.55 8.09
CA MET A 284 -4.30 14.92 8.60
C MET A 284 -5.73 15.40 8.90
N ASN A 285 -6.71 14.93 8.12
CA ASN A 285 -8.14 15.18 8.24
C ASN A 285 -8.91 13.87 8.44
N GLY A 286 -10.11 13.70 7.88
CA GLY A 286 -10.92 12.48 8.06
C GLY A 286 -10.66 11.40 7.00
N MET A 287 -10.25 11.78 5.77
CA MET A 287 -10.15 10.87 4.61
C MET A 287 -8.69 10.65 4.18
N TRP A 288 -8.43 9.54 3.49
CA TRP A 288 -7.15 9.29 2.87
C TRP A 288 -7.01 10.08 1.56
N GLY A 289 -7.91 9.87 0.60
CA GLY A 289 -7.96 10.65 -0.64
C GLY A 289 -8.66 11.99 -0.48
N TYR A 290 -8.48 12.88 -1.45
CA TYR A 290 -9.08 14.21 -1.45
C TYR A 290 -10.61 14.15 -1.31
N LYS A 291 -11.13 14.90 -0.34
CA LYS A 291 -12.56 15.12 -0.14
C LYS A 291 -12.83 16.61 0.08
N ILE A 292 -13.53 17.22 -0.86
CA ILE A 292 -13.74 18.66 -0.90
C ILE A 292 -14.47 19.24 0.33
N THR A 293 -15.26 18.40 1.00
CA THR A 293 -16.00 18.79 2.21
C THR A 293 -15.28 18.48 3.52
N ASP A 294 -14.10 17.82 3.47
CA ASP A 294 -13.35 17.41 4.64
C ASP A 294 -12.30 18.48 4.99
N LEU A 295 -12.74 19.52 5.65
CA LEU A 295 -11.94 20.69 6.03
C LEU A 295 -11.47 20.65 7.49
N ASP A 296 -11.80 19.57 8.22
CA ASP A 296 -11.42 19.40 9.64
C ASP A 296 -10.01 18.81 9.77
N TYR A 297 -9.01 19.65 9.48
CA TYR A 297 -7.61 19.29 9.64
C TYR A 297 -7.20 19.32 11.12
N LYS A 298 -6.54 18.26 11.56
CA LYS A 298 -5.91 18.20 12.87
C LYS A 298 -4.92 19.37 13.03
N SER A 299 -4.83 19.92 14.25
CA SER A 299 -3.86 20.96 14.51
C SER A 299 -2.43 20.39 14.45
N SER A 300 -1.44 21.24 14.13
CA SER A 300 -0.02 20.88 14.17
C SER A 300 0.39 20.30 15.53
N LYS A 301 -0.14 20.85 16.62
CA LYS A 301 0.06 20.27 17.96
C LYS A 301 -0.41 18.82 18.04
N THR A 302 -1.59 18.49 17.51
CA THR A 302 -2.11 17.12 17.50
C THR A 302 -1.23 16.21 16.65
N LEU A 303 -0.80 16.67 15.47
CA LEU A 303 0.05 15.90 14.57
C LEU A 303 1.45 15.65 15.17
N ILE A 304 2.05 16.66 15.81
CA ILE A 304 3.30 16.51 16.54
C ILE A 304 3.14 15.51 17.70
N HIS A 305 2.02 15.54 18.42
CA HIS A 305 1.77 14.54 19.47
C HIS A 305 1.67 13.11 18.90
N TYR A 306 1.08 12.92 17.71
CA TYR A 306 1.10 11.61 17.05
C TYR A 306 2.53 11.17 16.73
N LEU A 307 3.35 12.07 16.17
CA LEU A 307 4.74 11.77 15.85
C LEU A 307 5.54 11.39 17.10
N VAL A 308 5.48 12.19 18.15
CA VAL A 308 6.20 11.95 19.41
C VAL A 308 5.74 10.63 20.06
N ARG A 309 4.45 10.35 20.04
CA ARG A 309 3.90 9.09 20.61
C ARG A 309 4.27 7.87 19.77
N ALA A 310 4.32 7.99 18.43
CA ALA A 310 4.78 6.93 17.54
C ALA A 310 6.27 6.63 17.81
N ALA A 311 7.11 7.67 17.81
CA ALA A 311 8.54 7.54 18.09
C ALA A 311 8.81 6.96 19.49
N GLY A 312 8.06 7.39 20.51
CA GLY A 312 8.13 6.88 21.88
C GLY A 312 7.75 5.40 22.01
N ARG A 313 7.07 4.82 21.00
CA ARG A 313 6.76 3.39 20.87
C ARG A 313 7.68 2.69 19.86
N ASN A 314 8.77 3.33 19.51
CA ASN A 314 9.73 2.85 18.52
C ASN A 314 9.11 2.59 17.12
N GLY A 315 8.11 3.39 16.77
CA GLY A 315 7.41 3.31 15.49
C GLY A 315 7.56 4.61 14.68
N ASN A 316 7.42 4.50 13.37
CA ASN A 316 7.33 5.64 12.48
C ASN A 316 5.89 6.16 12.40
N LEU A 317 5.74 7.46 12.18
CA LEU A 317 4.47 8.05 11.74
C LEU A 317 4.50 8.23 10.22
N LEU A 318 3.56 7.60 9.52
CA LEU A 318 3.26 7.85 8.11
C LEU A 318 1.99 8.70 8.03
N LEU A 319 2.17 10.02 7.77
CA LEU A 319 1.08 11.00 7.83
C LEU A 319 0.53 11.29 6.43
N ASN A 320 -0.78 11.10 6.26
CA ASN A 320 -1.41 11.16 4.95
C ASN A 320 -1.90 12.54 4.55
N ILE A 321 -1.71 12.83 3.26
CA ILE A 321 -2.29 13.95 2.52
C ILE A 321 -3.03 13.38 1.29
N GLY A 322 -4.25 13.90 1.03
CA GLY A 322 -4.98 13.66 -0.22
C GLY A 322 -4.79 14.84 -1.18
N PRO A 323 -3.91 14.75 -2.20
CA PRO A 323 -3.72 15.81 -3.18
C PRO A 323 -4.99 16.11 -3.97
N GLN A 324 -5.14 17.37 -4.38
CA GLN A 324 -6.26 17.88 -5.17
C GLN A 324 -6.22 17.35 -6.62
N PRO A 325 -7.33 17.33 -7.34
CA PRO A 325 -7.37 16.81 -8.70
C PRO A 325 -6.53 17.62 -9.71
N ASP A 326 -6.26 18.90 -9.42
CA ASP A 326 -5.39 19.76 -10.23
C ASP A 326 -3.89 19.47 -10.03
N GLY A 327 -3.55 18.65 -9.01
CA GLY A 327 -2.17 18.29 -8.70
C GLY A 327 -1.55 19.08 -7.55
N LYS A 328 -2.28 20.00 -6.90
CA LYS A 328 -1.78 20.71 -5.72
C LYS A 328 -1.94 19.90 -4.44
N LEU A 329 -1.00 20.06 -3.54
CA LEU A 329 -1.24 19.70 -2.15
C LEU A 329 -2.20 20.73 -1.51
N PRO A 330 -3.19 20.29 -0.70
CA PRO A 330 -4.07 21.23 0.00
C PRO A 330 -3.26 22.24 0.84
N ALA A 331 -3.57 23.53 0.72
CA ALA A 331 -2.81 24.60 1.39
C ALA A 331 -2.69 24.39 2.90
N THR A 332 -3.75 23.94 3.56
CA THR A 332 -3.74 23.62 5.00
C THR A 332 -2.77 22.46 5.31
N ALA A 333 -2.68 21.45 4.44
CA ALA A 333 -1.74 20.35 4.62
C ALA A 333 -0.27 20.87 4.52
N VAL A 334 0.02 21.70 3.52
CA VAL A 334 1.35 22.32 3.36
C VAL A 334 1.71 23.18 4.59
N GLU A 335 0.76 23.95 5.13
CA GLU A 335 0.97 24.70 6.36
C GLU A 335 1.30 23.78 7.55
N ARG A 336 0.58 22.68 7.72
CA ARG A 336 0.88 21.69 8.79
C ARG A 336 2.26 21.07 8.62
N LEU A 337 2.66 20.74 7.39
CA LEU A 337 4.02 20.23 7.10
C LEU A 337 5.08 21.25 7.55
N ARG A 338 4.91 22.52 7.18
CA ARG A 338 5.83 23.59 7.57
C ARG A 338 5.95 23.73 9.08
N GLU A 339 4.82 23.77 9.81
CA GLU A 339 4.77 23.88 11.26
C GLU A 339 5.42 22.68 11.97
N MET A 340 5.21 21.45 11.45
CA MET A 340 5.87 20.24 11.95
C MET A 340 7.39 20.32 11.73
N GLY A 341 7.81 20.77 10.54
CA GLY A 341 9.23 20.96 10.21
C GLY A 341 9.93 21.99 11.12
N GLU A 342 9.27 23.11 11.42
CA GLU A 342 9.79 24.11 12.35
C GLU A 342 9.96 23.54 13.76
N TRP A 343 9.03 22.69 14.20
CA TRP A 343 9.14 22.00 15.48
C TRP A 343 10.30 20.98 15.47
N LEU A 344 10.38 20.15 14.42
CA LEU A 344 11.44 19.14 14.28
C LEU A 344 12.84 19.76 14.16
N ALA A 345 12.98 20.88 13.44
CA ALA A 345 14.25 21.61 13.36
C ALA A 345 14.78 22.06 14.74
N ARG A 346 13.88 22.24 15.71
CA ARG A 346 14.23 22.70 17.06
C ARG A 346 14.31 21.57 18.08
N TYR A 347 13.48 20.54 17.94
CA TYR A 347 13.29 19.51 18.95
C TYR A 347 13.47 18.08 18.42
N GLY A 348 13.77 17.89 17.13
CA GLY A 348 13.83 16.57 16.49
C GLY A 348 14.86 15.62 17.09
N GLU A 349 15.90 16.13 17.74
CA GLU A 349 16.87 15.29 18.47
C GLU A 349 16.25 14.51 19.65
N SER A 350 15.02 14.84 20.04
CA SER A 350 14.32 14.19 21.17
C SER A 350 13.51 12.97 20.79
N ILE A 351 13.44 12.60 19.47
CA ILE A 351 12.61 11.51 18.98
C ILE A 351 13.40 10.52 18.08
#